data_33fd70be8917acb7d62af5a29393e9a3
#
_entry.id   33fd70be8917acb7d62af5a29393e9a3
#
_cell.length_a   1.000
_cell.length_b   1.000
_cell.length_c   1.000
_cell.angle_alpha   90.00
_cell.angle_beta   90.00
_cell.angle_gamma   90.00
#
_symmetry.space_group_name_H-M   'P 1'
#
loop_
_entity.id
_entity.type
_entity.pdbx_description
1 polymer ?
#
loop_
_entity_poly.entity_id
_entity_poly.type
_entity_poly.pdbx_seq_one_letter_code
_entity_poly.pdbx_strand_id
1 'polypeptide(L)'
;MYTKEQLRRLLIPLMFEQVLTALMGSVDTIMVTNIGSAAISAVSLVDSLNILIINIFAAMATGGAIICAQYLGSNQKDKANQALKQLIFSVTLISLIITIPCILFRRPLLSLIFGSVEKNVMNNALNYLFIAALSYPFIALYNAGAASFRTSQNSRLPMAIAFGSNILNILGNIFFIFTLSLGVAGAALSTLLSRIISALIILILLKQPKQDLYVDSYLSIRPEIETITKILKIGIPTGIENGMFQFGKLVIQSTVSTMGTTAIAAQAMVAMLESFACQASIGIGLGMMTVVGKCVGAKEYEQARHYTISLTRLAWIVCIVFCATIMLFIKQITSLAGMEAESAKLAIWLTRIVFAYKMIFWTPSFLPGYGLRAAGDVKFSMITSTLSMWICRVVVTIFLVHTFHMGPLAVWIGMGADWTIRSFIFLARFKSNKWLEHKVI
;
A
#
# COMPACT_ATOMS: atom_id res chain seq x y z
N MET A 1 -13.65 -23.37 -8.92
CA MET A 1 -12.21 -23.53 -8.66
C MET A 1 -11.90 -23.38 -7.16
N TYR A 2 -12.55 -22.47 -6.46
CA TYR A 2 -12.35 -22.24 -5.02
C TYR A 2 -13.62 -22.54 -4.22
N THR A 3 -13.48 -23.23 -3.08
CA THR A 3 -14.57 -23.38 -2.10
C THR A 3 -14.73 -22.09 -1.28
N LYS A 4 -15.93 -21.90 -0.69
CA LYS A 4 -16.17 -20.76 0.22
C LYS A 4 -15.19 -20.75 1.41
N GLU A 5 -14.80 -21.93 1.89
CA GLU A 5 -13.85 -22.07 3.00
C GLU A 5 -12.44 -21.64 2.59
N GLN A 6 -11.98 -22.05 1.41
CA GLN A 6 -10.67 -21.60 0.88
C GLN A 6 -10.61 -20.08 0.71
N LEU A 7 -11.69 -19.47 0.18
CA LEU A 7 -11.76 -18.01 0.08
C LEU A 7 -11.74 -17.33 1.45
N ARG A 8 -12.47 -17.85 2.44
CA ARG A 8 -12.42 -17.30 3.80
C ARG A 8 -11.03 -17.42 4.41
N ARG A 9 -10.36 -18.55 4.26
CA ARG A 9 -8.99 -18.78 4.76
C ARG A 9 -7.95 -17.85 4.09
N LEU A 10 -8.20 -17.43 2.86
CA LEU A 10 -7.36 -16.47 2.16
C LEU A 10 -7.67 -15.02 2.56
N LEU A 11 -8.95 -14.62 2.51
CA LEU A 11 -9.36 -13.22 2.59
C LEU A 11 -9.37 -12.66 4.02
N ILE A 12 -9.86 -13.44 5.00
CA ILE A 12 -9.97 -12.96 6.38
C ILE A 12 -8.61 -12.55 6.94
N PRO A 13 -7.53 -13.37 6.85
CA PRO A 13 -6.21 -12.95 7.33
C PRO A 13 -5.68 -11.71 6.59
N LEU A 14 -5.95 -11.58 5.28
CA LEU A 14 -5.52 -10.40 4.51
C LEU A 14 -6.22 -9.12 4.96
N MET A 15 -7.52 -9.20 5.24
CA MET A 15 -8.27 -8.07 5.79
C MET A 15 -7.69 -7.62 7.14
N PHE A 16 -7.43 -8.57 8.03
CA PHE A 16 -6.81 -8.28 9.34
C PHE A 16 -5.39 -7.74 9.20
N GLU A 17 -4.57 -8.32 8.31
CA GLU A 17 -3.20 -7.84 8.04
C GLU A 17 -3.19 -6.38 7.62
N GLN A 18 -4.07 -5.97 6.70
CA GLN A 18 -4.15 -4.58 6.24
C GLN A 18 -4.62 -3.62 7.34
N VAL A 19 -5.64 -3.99 8.10
CA VAL A 19 -6.12 -3.17 9.22
C VAL A 19 -5.05 -3.04 10.31
N LEU A 20 -4.37 -4.13 10.66
CA LEU A 20 -3.26 -4.11 11.63
C LEU A 20 -2.11 -3.22 11.15
N THR A 21 -1.74 -3.30 9.88
CA THR A 21 -0.67 -2.46 9.32
C THR A 21 -1.01 -0.96 9.43
N ALA A 22 -2.27 -0.60 9.17
CA ALA A 22 -2.72 0.79 9.32
C ALA A 22 -2.73 1.26 10.77
N LEU A 23 -3.19 0.42 11.70
CA LEU A 23 -3.17 0.72 13.14
C LEU A 23 -1.74 0.96 13.64
N MET A 24 -0.79 0.14 13.21
CA MET A 24 0.61 0.23 13.63
C MET A 24 1.28 1.53 13.17
N GLY A 25 1.04 1.96 11.93
CA GLY A 25 1.54 3.26 11.48
C GLY A 25 1.08 4.41 12.37
N SER A 26 -0.15 4.34 12.90
CA SER A 26 -0.65 5.32 13.85
C SER A 26 0.04 5.23 15.21
N VAL A 27 0.33 4.03 15.71
CA VAL A 27 1.04 3.83 16.99
C VAL A 27 2.47 4.35 16.90
N ASP A 28 3.20 4.05 15.83
CA ASP A 28 4.57 4.55 15.62
C ASP A 28 4.61 6.08 15.63
N THR A 29 3.66 6.71 14.92
CA THR A 29 3.56 8.18 14.91
C THR A 29 3.36 8.73 16.32
N ILE A 30 2.44 8.15 17.11
CA ILE A 30 2.19 8.58 18.49
C ILE A 30 3.45 8.41 19.37
N MET A 31 4.21 7.33 19.21
CA MET A 31 5.42 7.12 20.00
C MET A 31 6.51 8.15 19.68
N VAL A 32 6.65 8.52 18.41
CA VAL A 32 7.62 9.54 17.97
C VAL A 32 7.23 10.95 18.44
N THR A 33 5.93 11.25 18.62
CA THR A 33 5.50 12.59 19.11
C THR A 33 6.05 12.93 20.49
N ASN A 34 6.38 11.92 21.29
CA ASN A 34 6.95 12.14 22.63
C ASN A 34 8.45 12.54 22.62
N ILE A 35 9.12 12.50 21.45
CA ILE A 35 10.56 12.84 21.35
C ILE A 35 10.76 14.35 21.17
N GLY A 36 9.80 15.07 20.58
CA GLY A 36 9.84 16.51 20.33
C GLY A 36 9.54 16.90 18.89
N SER A 37 9.27 18.19 18.67
CA SER A 37 8.79 18.72 17.39
C SER A 37 9.78 18.54 16.22
N ALA A 38 11.08 18.75 16.48
CA ALA A 38 12.12 18.55 15.47
C ALA A 38 12.25 17.07 15.04
N ALA A 39 12.03 16.14 15.97
CA ALA A 39 12.01 14.70 15.69
C ALA A 39 10.80 14.32 14.83
N ILE A 40 9.61 14.80 15.17
CA ILE A 40 8.38 14.56 14.38
C ILE A 40 8.56 15.06 12.96
N SER A 41 9.05 16.29 12.79
CA SER A 41 9.28 16.88 11.48
C SER A 41 10.26 16.05 10.66
N ALA A 42 11.38 15.63 11.25
CA ALA A 42 12.39 14.81 10.59
C ALA A 42 11.83 13.45 10.14
N VAL A 43 11.11 12.76 11.02
CA VAL A 43 10.50 11.45 10.70
C VAL A 43 9.45 11.61 9.61
N SER A 44 8.56 12.60 9.69
CA SER A 44 7.51 12.84 8.69
C SER A 44 8.08 13.11 7.29
N LEU A 45 9.18 13.87 7.20
CA LEU A 45 9.87 14.13 5.93
C LEU A 45 10.41 12.83 5.32
N VAL A 46 11.15 12.05 6.11
CA VAL A 46 11.75 10.79 5.64
C VAL A 46 10.67 9.74 5.35
N ASP A 47 9.60 9.67 6.14
CA ASP A 47 8.52 8.71 5.92
C ASP A 47 7.77 8.95 4.61
N SER A 48 7.67 10.19 4.16
CA SER A 48 7.15 10.49 2.83
C SER A 48 7.96 9.79 1.72
N LEU A 49 9.28 9.79 1.85
CA LEU A 49 10.19 9.08 0.96
C LEU A 49 10.11 7.55 1.17
N ASN A 50 10.08 7.09 2.42
CA ASN A 50 9.95 5.67 2.77
C ASN A 50 8.69 5.05 2.15
N ILE A 51 7.53 5.71 2.25
CA ILE A 51 6.27 5.26 1.68
C ILE A 51 6.39 5.06 0.17
N LEU A 52 7.02 6.01 -0.54
CA LEU A 52 7.24 5.91 -1.98
C LEU A 52 8.08 4.68 -2.32
N ILE A 53 9.21 4.49 -1.64
CA ILE A 53 10.14 3.38 -1.88
C ILE A 53 9.50 2.03 -1.54
N ILE A 54 8.79 1.92 -0.42
CA ILE A 54 8.08 0.70 -0.02
C ILE A 54 7.00 0.34 -1.05
N ASN A 55 6.30 1.32 -1.61
CA ASN A 55 5.31 1.09 -2.66
C ASN A 55 5.94 0.54 -3.96
N ILE A 56 7.17 0.94 -4.30
CA ILE A 56 7.92 0.35 -5.42
C ILE A 56 8.18 -1.14 -5.14
N PHE A 57 8.66 -1.49 -3.95
CA PHE A 57 8.90 -2.90 -3.58
C PHE A 57 7.61 -3.72 -3.55
N ALA A 58 6.52 -3.17 -3.04
CA ALA A 58 5.21 -3.82 -3.05
C ALA A 58 4.68 -4.04 -4.48
N ALA A 59 4.91 -3.09 -5.38
CA ALA A 59 4.54 -3.21 -6.79
C ALA A 59 5.33 -4.33 -7.49
N MET A 60 6.64 -4.43 -7.22
CA MET A 60 7.49 -5.51 -7.73
C MET A 60 7.05 -6.87 -7.19
N ALA A 61 6.78 -6.97 -5.89
CA ALA A 61 6.26 -8.17 -5.25
C ALA A 61 4.92 -8.60 -5.87
N THR A 62 4.03 -7.65 -6.15
CA THR A 62 2.76 -7.87 -6.84
C THR A 62 2.97 -8.42 -8.25
N GLY A 63 3.90 -7.85 -9.02
CA GLY A 63 4.24 -8.32 -10.35
C GLY A 63 4.67 -9.79 -10.37
N GLY A 64 5.59 -10.17 -9.50
CA GLY A 64 6.04 -11.56 -9.36
C GLY A 64 4.95 -12.49 -8.86
N ALA A 65 4.13 -12.06 -7.89
CA ALA A 65 3.02 -12.85 -7.37
C ALA A 65 1.97 -13.19 -8.45
N ILE A 66 1.67 -12.26 -9.35
CA ILE A 66 0.76 -12.49 -10.48
C ILE A 66 1.33 -13.53 -11.43
N ILE A 67 2.62 -13.45 -11.78
CA ILE A 67 3.30 -14.45 -12.61
C ILE A 67 3.26 -15.84 -11.95
N CYS A 68 3.62 -15.92 -10.67
CA CYS A 68 3.54 -17.17 -9.91
C CYS A 68 2.11 -17.73 -9.86
N ALA A 69 1.10 -16.88 -9.64
CA ALA A 69 -0.29 -17.29 -9.60
C ALA A 69 -0.77 -17.87 -10.93
N GLN A 70 -0.38 -17.26 -12.06
CA GLN A 70 -0.75 -17.74 -13.39
C GLN A 70 -0.05 -19.07 -13.71
N TYR A 71 1.25 -19.24 -13.38
CA TYR A 71 1.93 -20.53 -13.54
C TYR A 71 1.34 -21.63 -12.66
N LEU A 72 0.97 -21.32 -11.41
CA LEU A 72 0.26 -22.28 -10.56
C LEU A 72 -1.12 -22.64 -11.13
N GLY A 73 -1.84 -21.67 -11.70
CA GLY A 73 -3.11 -21.90 -12.36
C GLY A 73 -3.00 -22.82 -13.57
N SER A 74 -1.92 -22.72 -14.34
CA SER A 74 -1.63 -23.60 -15.49
C SER A 74 -0.96 -24.93 -15.12
N ASN A 75 -0.90 -25.29 -13.83
CA ASN A 75 -0.24 -26.49 -13.28
C ASN A 75 1.28 -26.59 -13.58
N GLN A 76 1.95 -25.48 -13.85
CA GLN A 76 3.39 -25.43 -14.12
C GLN A 76 4.17 -25.03 -12.84
N LYS A 77 4.17 -25.91 -11.82
CA LYS A 77 4.80 -25.64 -10.52
C LYS A 77 6.27 -25.29 -10.61
N ASP A 78 7.02 -25.96 -11.49
CA ASP A 78 8.47 -25.70 -11.65
C ASP A 78 8.73 -24.28 -12.16
N LYS A 79 7.95 -23.83 -13.14
CA LYS A 79 8.03 -22.45 -13.63
C LYS A 79 7.55 -21.42 -12.60
N ALA A 80 6.56 -21.79 -11.78
CA ALA A 80 6.13 -20.95 -10.67
C ALA A 80 7.24 -20.76 -9.62
N ASN A 81 7.93 -21.84 -9.26
CA ASN A 81 9.07 -21.77 -8.34
C ASN A 81 10.27 -21.02 -8.96
N GLN A 82 10.50 -21.17 -10.26
CA GLN A 82 11.50 -20.39 -10.97
C GLN A 82 11.13 -18.89 -10.99
N ALA A 83 9.88 -18.55 -11.27
CA ALA A 83 9.40 -17.17 -11.18
C ALA A 83 9.54 -16.58 -9.77
N LEU A 84 9.32 -17.36 -8.72
CA LEU A 84 9.57 -16.96 -7.35
C LEU A 84 11.05 -16.65 -7.09
N LYS A 85 11.98 -17.51 -7.58
CA LYS A 85 13.43 -17.26 -7.48
C LYS A 85 13.80 -15.95 -8.18
N GLN A 86 13.28 -15.73 -9.40
CA GLN A 86 13.52 -14.49 -10.15
C GLN A 86 12.90 -13.26 -9.47
N LEU A 87 11.75 -13.40 -8.81
CA LEU A 87 11.17 -12.34 -8.01
C LEU A 87 12.09 -11.94 -6.85
N ILE A 88 12.56 -12.92 -6.07
CA ILE A 88 13.46 -12.65 -4.94
C ILE A 88 14.77 -12.01 -5.42
N PHE A 89 15.35 -12.50 -6.51
CA PHE A 89 16.53 -11.88 -7.12
C PHE A 89 16.26 -10.44 -7.53
N SER A 90 15.16 -10.19 -8.26
CA SER A 90 14.82 -8.86 -8.77
C SER A 90 14.56 -7.85 -7.66
N VAL A 91 13.80 -8.22 -6.63
CA VAL A 91 13.52 -7.29 -5.52
C VAL A 91 14.76 -7.03 -4.69
N THR A 92 15.66 -8.02 -4.53
CA THR A 92 16.95 -7.81 -3.86
C THR A 92 17.82 -6.85 -4.65
N LEU A 93 17.97 -7.05 -5.95
CA LEU A 93 18.77 -6.19 -6.81
C LEU A 93 18.22 -4.75 -6.82
N ILE A 94 16.92 -4.58 -7.04
CA ILE A 94 16.27 -3.26 -7.06
C ILE A 94 16.39 -2.57 -5.69
N SER A 95 16.19 -3.32 -4.61
CA SER A 95 16.34 -2.75 -3.27
C SER A 95 17.76 -2.25 -3.00
N LEU A 96 18.80 -2.97 -3.44
CA LEU A 96 20.18 -2.53 -3.32
C LEU A 96 20.49 -1.31 -4.20
N ILE A 97 19.97 -1.28 -5.45
CA ILE A 97 20.09 -0.14 -6.37
C ILE A 97 19.46 1.12 -5.75
N ILE A 98 18.41 0.99 -4.96
CA ILE A 98 17.77 2.13 -4.28
C ILE A 98 18.50 2.45 -2.96
N THR A 99 18.86 1.45 -2.18
CA THR A 99 19.48 1.62 -0.85
C THR A 99 20.82 2.30 -0.93
N ILE A 100 21.70 1.86 -1.86
CA ILE A 100 23.06 2.40 -1.97
C ILE A 100 23.06 3.91 -2.26
N PRO A 101 22.35 4.44 -3.28
CA PRO A 101 22.24 5.88 -3.50
C PRO A 101 21.57 6.62 -2.33
N CYS A 102 20.53 6.05 -1.71
CA CYS A 102 19.87 6.66 -0.54
C CYS A 102 20.84 6.87 0.63
N ILE A 103 21.78 5.93 0.84
CA ILE A 103 22.79 6.04 1.88
C ILE A 103 23.90 7.02 1.48
N LEU A 104 24.45 6.88 0.27
CA LEU A 104 25.59 7.67 -0.20
C LEU A 104 25.21 9.15 -0.41
N PHE A 105 24.05 9.40 -0.98
CA PHE A 105 23.57 10.73 -1.34
C PHE A 105 22.45 11.24 -0.42
N ARG A 106 22.35 10.73 0.83
CA ARG A 106 21.27 11.08 1.78
C ARG A 106 21.12 12.60 1.99
N ARG A 107 22.24 13.33 2.12
CA ARG A 107 22.20 14.77 2.36
C ARG A 107 21.74 15.56 1.13
N PRO A 108 22.35 15.40 -0.07
CA PRO A 108 21.85 16.07 -1.28
C PRO A 108 20.43 15.64 -1.63
N LEU A 109 20.04 14.36 -1.37
CA LEU A 109 18.69 13.88 -1.61
C LEU A 109 17.65 14.61 -0.76
N LEU A 110 17.87 14.71 0.55
CA LEU A 110 16.96 15.41 1.46
C LEU A 110 16.95 16.93 1.16
N SER A 111 18.08 17.53 0.85
CA SER A 111 18.15 18.95 0.48
C SER A 111 17.45 19.26 -0.84
N LEU A 112 17.52 18.36 -1.83
CA LEU A 112 16.83 18.48 -3.11
C LEU A 112 15.31 18.39 -2.97
N ILE A 113 14.84 17.46 -2.13
CA ILE A 113 13.39 17.20 -1.98
C ILE A 113 12.73 18.23 -1.05
N PHE A 114 13.39 18.58 0.04
CA PHE A 114 12.79 19.38 1.12
C PHE A 114 13.38 20.81 1.26
N GLY A 115 14.37 21.14 0.44
CA GLY A 115 14.99 22.47 0.46
C GLY A 115 15.79 22.75 1.74
N SER A 116 15.80 24.01 2.18
CA SER A 116 16.47 24.42 3.40
C SER A 116 15.58 24.16 4.62
N VAL A 117 15.91 23.13 5.37
CA VAL A 117 15.26 22.76 6.62
C VAL A 117 16.15 23.16 7.80
N GLU A 118 15.55 23.41 8.95
CA GLU A 118 16.26 23.71 10.19
C GLU A 118 17.35 22.65 10.49
N LYS A 119 18.53 23.09 10.93
CA LYS A 119 19.71 22.23 11.08
C LYS A 119 19.48 21.00 11.97
N ASN A 120 18.70 21.15 13.05
CA ASN A 120 18.36 20.06 13.94
C ASN A 120 17.43 19.03 13.27
N VAL A 121 16.46 19.50 12.49
CA VAL A 121 15.55 18.63 11.73
C VAL A 121 16.33 17.86 10.67
N MET A 122 17.24 18.54 9.94
CA MET A 122 18.08 17.90 8.92
C MET A 122 18.97 16.81 9.52
N ASN A 123 19.62 17.06 10.66
CA ASN A 123 20.49 16.07 11.29
C ASN A 123 19.69 14.84 11.75
N ASN A 124 18.51 15.02 12.35
CA ASN A 124 17.63 13.93 12.71
C ASN A 124 17.15 13.16 11.48
N ALA A 125 16.78 13.84 10.40
CA ALA A 125 16.35 13.24 9.15
C ALA A 125 17.47 12.41 8.49
N LEU A 126 18.72 12.90 8.50
CA LEU A 126 19.88 12.17 7.97
C LEU A 126 20.15 10.87 8.73
N ASN A 127 20.05 10.88 10.06
CA ASN A 127 20.23 9.70 10.89
C ASN A 127 19.08 8.70 10.70
N TYR A 128 17.85 9.20 10.67
CA TYR A 128 16.68 8.37 10.46
C TYR A 128 16.70 7.71 9.06
N LEU A 129 16.96 8.49 8.01
CA LEU A 129 17.04 7.99 6.64
C LEU A 129 18.15 6.95 6.48
N PHE A 130 19.30 7.13 7.10
CA PHE A 130 20.40 6.16 7.05
C PHE A 130 19.98 4.79 7.56
N ILE A 131 19.39 4.75 8.76
CA ILE A 131 18.94 3.49 9.38
C ILE A 131 17.73 2.91 8.64
N ALA A 132 16.79 3.76 8.23
CA ALA A 132 15.63 3.35 7.45
C ALA A 132 16.03 2.73 6.10
N ALA A 133 17.01 3.33 5.39
CA ALA A 133 17.50 2.82 4.12
C ALA A 133 18.16 1.43 4.27
N LEU A 134 18.86 1.15 5.36
CA LEU A 134 19.39 -0.19 5.66
C LEU A 134 18.29 -1.24 5.77
N SER A 135 17.05 -0.85 6.09
CA SER A 135 15.92 -1.77 6.18
C SER A 135 15.26 -2.09 4.83
N TYR A 136 15.55 -1.35 3.75
CA TYR A 136 14.88 -1.52 2.46
C TYR A 136 15.03 -2.92 1.84
N PRO A 137 16.22 -3.55 1.82
CA PRO A 137 16.34 -4.90 1.30
C PRO A 137 15.48 -5.91 2.07
N PHE A 138 15.36 -5.74 3.37
CA PHE A 138 14.59 -6.65 4.21
C PHE A 138 13.07 -6.49 3.99
N ILE A 139 12.57 -5.27 3.89
CA ILE A 139 11.15 -5.06 3.58
C ILE A 139 10.80 -5.49 2.16
N ALA A 140 11.71 -5.34 1.19
CA ALA A 140 11.52 -5.83 -0.17
C ALA A 140 11.42 -7.36 -0.21
N LEU A 141 12.32 -8.06 0.49
CA LEU A 141 12.30 -9.52 0.63
C LEU A 141 11.05 -10.02 1.37
N TYR A 142 10.67 -9.34 2.45
CA TYR A 142 9.43 -9.64 3.16
C TYR A 142 8.21 -9.52 2.24
N ASN A 143 8.08 -8.42 1.49
CA ASN A 143 6.97 -8.21 0.56
C ASN A 143 6.89 -9.31 -0.51
N ALA A 144 8.02 -9.71 -1.08
CA ALA A 144 8.08 -10.80 -2.06
C ALA A 144 7.68 -12.15 -1.45
N GLY A 145 8.18 -12.46 -0.26
CA GLY A 145 7.83 -13.69 0.47
C GLY A 145 6.36 -13.71 0.87
N ALA A 146 5.84 -12.61 1.43
CA ALA A 146 4.43 -12.49 1.81
C ALA A 146 3.49 -12.66 0.61
N ALA A 147 3.83 -12.03 -0.54
CA ALA A 147 3.07 -12.17 -1.78
C ALA A 147 3.08 -13.62 -2.28
N SER A 148 4.20 -14.33 -2.14
CA SER A 148 4.34 -15.75 -2.52
C SER A 148 3.48 -16.67 -1.65
N PHE A 149 3.47 -16.45 -0.34
CA PHE A 149 2.60 -17.21 0.57
C PHE A 149 1.11 -16.97 0.30
N ARG A 150 0.73 -15.71 -0.01
CA ARG A 150 -0.64 -15.38 -0.43
C ARG A 150 -1.01 -16.12 -1.71
N THR A 151 -0.10 -16.20 -2.67
CA THR A 151 -0.28 -16.94 -3.94
C THR A 151 -0.45 -18.43 -3.69
N SER A 152 0.21 -18.99 -2.68
CA SER A 152 0.02 -20.38 -2.21
C SER A 152 -1.20 -20.56 -1.30
N GLN A 153 -2.10 -19.58 -1.20
CA GLN A 153 -3.30 -19.58 -0.35
C GLN A 153 -3.03 -19.63 1.17
N ASN A 154 -1.82 -19.36 1.58
CA ASN A 154 -1.44 -19.30 2.99
C ASN A 154 -1.27 -17.87 3.48
N SER A 155 -2.38 -17.13 3.60
CA SER A 155 -2.35 -15.74 4.10
C SER A 155 -2.20 -15.63 5.62
N ARG A 156 -2.41 -16.73 6.37
CA ARG A 156 -2.26 -16.71 7.83
C ARG A 156 -0.84 -16.45 8.26
N LEU A 157 0.11 -16.98 7.51
CA LEU A 157 1.52 -16.90 7.85
C LEU A 157 2.06 -15.45 7.69
N PRO A 158 1.89 -14.75 6.56
CA PRO A 158 2.25 -13.33 6.46
C PRO A 158 1.56 -12.47 7.52
N MET A 159 0.27 -12.70 7.80
CA MET A 159 -0.45 -11.99 8.85
C MET A 159 0.18 -12.21 10.24
N ALA A 160 0.52 -13.46 10.59
CA ALA A 160 1.15 -13.76 11.88
C ALA A 160 2.54 -13.13 12.01
N ILE A 161 3.34 -13.14 10.93
CA ILE A 161 4.65 -12.48 10.90
C ILE A 161 4.48 -10.96 11.03
N ALA A 162 3.54 -10.35 10.30
CA ALA A 162 3.25 -8.93 10.41
C ALA A 162 2.83 -8.53 11.82
N PHE A 163 1.96 -9.31 12.46
CA PHE A 163 1.56 -9.09 13.84
C PHE A 163 2.73 -9.18 14.82
N GLY A 164 3.54 -10.24 14.72
CA GLY A 164 4.75 -10.39 15.53
C GLY A 164 5.78 -9.28 15.30
N SER A 165 5.97 -8.87 14.03
CA SER A 165 6.83 -7.74 13.66
C SER A 165 6.38 -6.43 14.30
N ASN A 166 5.08 -6.20 14.34
CA ASN A 166 4.49 -5.01 14.94
C ASN A 166 4.71 -4.99 16.46
N ILE A 167 4.52 -6.12 17.14
CA ILE A 167 4.82 -6.24 18.57
C ILE A 167 6.30 -5.97 18.82
N LEU A 168 7.20 -6.58 18.04
CA LEU A 168 8.64 -6.34 18.16
C LEU A 168 9.01 -4.88 17.92
N ASN A 169 8.35 -4.22 16.98
CA ASN A 169 8.56 -2.80 16.72
C ASN A 169 8.13 -1.92 17.90
N ILE A 170 6.95 -2.18 18.50
CA ILE A 170 6.50 -1.47 19.69
C ILE A 170 7.46 -1.67 20.88
N LEU A 171 7.82 -2.92 21.16
CA LEU A 171 8.75 -3.23 22.23
C LEU A 171 10.13 -2.61 21.99
N GLY A 172 10.59 -2.65 20.75
CA GLY A 172 11.82 -1.99 20.33
C GLY A 172 11.74 -0.47 20.48
N ASN A 173 10.65 0.16 20.10
CA ASN A 173 10.43 1.60 20.31
C ASN A 173 10.48 1.94 21.81
N ILE A 174 9.80 1.17 22.67
CA ILE A 174 9.86 1.35 24.12
C ILE A 174 11.30 1.26 24.62
N PHE A 175 12.04 0.26 24.19
CA PHE A 175 13.41 0.03 24.62
C PHE A 175 14.38 1.10 24.09
N PHE A 176 14.39 1.35 22.76
CA PHE A 176 15.37 2.26 22.16
C PHE A 176 15.06 3.74 22.37
N ILE A 177 13.78 4.12 22.36
CA ILE A 177 13.38 5.53 22.52
C ILE A 177 13.40 5.92 24.00
N PHE A 178 12.71 5.14 24.86
CA PHE A 178 12.48 5.55 26.24
C PHE A 178 13.55 5.02 27.21
N THR A 179 14.05 3.77 27.05
CA THR A 179 15.07 3.22 27.95
C THR A 179 16.48 3.68 27.58
N LEU A 180 16.84 3.61 26.29
CA LEU A 180 18.17 4.02 25.82
C LEU A 180 18.23 5.49 25.38
N SER A 181 17.12 6.20 25.35
CA SER A 181 17.02 7.63 24.98
C SER A 181 17.68 7.96 23.62
N LEU A 182 17.62 7.04 22.65
CA LEU A 182 18.22 7.20 21.33
C LEU A 182 17.39 8.11 20.40
N GLY A 183 16.25 8.62 20.88
CA GLY A 183 15.40 9.52 20.11
C GLY A 183 14.96 8.93 18.77
N VAL A 184 15.11 9.72 17.70
CA VAL A 184 14.71 9.34 16.32
C VAL A 184 15.45 8.10 15.80
N ALA A 185 16.74 7.96 16.15
CA ALA A 185 17.53 6.79 15.79
C ALA A 185 16.98 5.52 16.43
N GLY A 186 16.43 5.62 17.64
CA GLY A 186 15.79 4.49 18.34
C GLY A 186 14.57 3.96 17.58
N ALA A 187 13.71 4.84 17.08
CA ALA A 187 12.56 4.46 16.26
C ALA A 187 12.98 3.77 14.96
N ALA A 188 14.01 4.30 14.30
CA ALA A 188 14.56 3.69 13.07
C ALA A 188 15.18 2.33 13.32
N LEU A 189 15.93 2.14 14.43
CA LEU A 189 16.53 0.86 14.81
C LEU A 189 15.46 -0.19 15.11
N SER A 190 14.42 0.17 15.83
CA SER A 190 13.29 -0.70 16.11
C SER A 190 12.65 -1.22 14.80
N THR A 191 12.41 -0.31 13.86
CA THR A 191 11.88 -0.65 12.53
C THR A 191 12.84 -1.53 11.74
N LEU A 192 14.13 -1.24 11.75
CA LEU A 192 15.15 -2.05 11.09
C LEU A 192 15.16 -3.49 11.63
N LEU A 193 15.23 -3.66 12.95
CA LEU A 193 15.28 -4.99 13.58
C LEU A 193 14.02 -5.80 13.30
N SER A 194 12.83 -5.20 13.42
CA SER A 194 11.57 -5.88 13.13
C SER A 194 11.49 -6.33 11.66
N ARG A 195 11.98 -5.52 10.71
CA ARG A 195 12.05 -5.87 9.28
C ARG A 195 13.07 -6.97 8.99
N ILE A 196 14.24 -6.95 9.63
CA ILE A 196 15.25 -8.02 9.50
C ILE A 196 14.65 -9.35 9.97
N ILE A 197 14.07 -9.38 11.15
CA ILE A 197 13.49 -10.60 11.74
C ILE A 197 12.35 -11.12 10.84
N SER A 198 11.46 -10.25 10.37
CA SER A 198 10.36 -10.64 9.48
C SER A 198 10.85 -11.22 8.16
N ALA A 199 11.87 -10.60 7.56
CA ALA A 199 12.48 -11.09 6.32
C ALA A 199 13.17 -12.45 6.51
N LEU A 200 13.90 -12.62 7.60
CA LEU A 200 14.56 -13.89 7.90
C LEU A 200 13.55 -15.01 8.12
N ILE A 201 12.50 -14.76 8.91
CA ILE A 201 11.44 -15.76 9.16
C ILE A 201 10.79 -16.17 7.84
N ILE A 202 10.38 -15.22 7.01
CA ILE A 202 9.67 -15.53 5.77
C ILE A 202 10.57 -16.28 4.77
N LEU A 203 11.85 -15.92 4.67
CA LEU A 203 12.82 -16.60 3.82
C LEU A 203 13.11 -18.04 4.30
N ILE A 204 13.24 -18.26 5.60
CA ILE A 204 13.43 -19.62 6.17
C ILE A 204 12.21 -20.48 5.86
N LEU A 205 11.01 -19.93 6.00
CA LEU A 205 9.78 -20.66 5.73
C LEU A 205 9.56 -20.95 4.23
N LEU A 206 10.04 -20.09 3.33
CA LEU A 206 10.03 -20.34 1.87
C LEU A 206 10.95 -21.48 1.43
N LYS A 207 11.91 -21.90 2.26
CA LYS A 207 12.73 -23.10 1.98
C LYS A 207 11.99 -24.41 2.17
N GLN A 208 10.82 -24.39 2.83
CA GLN A 208 10.09 -25.61 3.14
C GLN A 208 9.35 -26.14 1.89
N PRO A 209 9.65 -27.37 1.40
CA PRO A 209 9.03 -27.92 0.19
C PRO A 209 7.55 -28.32 0.38
N LYS A 210 6.99 -28.13 1.59
CA LYS A 210 5.57 -28.37 1.89
C LYS A 210 4.63 -27.33 1.27
N GLN A 211 5.17 -26.21 0.81
CA GLN A 211 4.39 -25.13 0.17
C GLN A 211 4.28 -25.37 -1.34
N ASP A 212 3.23 -24.83 -1.97
CA ASP A 212 3.11 -24.86 -3.43
C ASP A 212 4.21 -24.05 -4.13
N LEU A 213 4.69 -23.00 -3.47
CA LEU A 213 5.83 -22.17 -3.87
C LEU A 213 6.93 -22.28 -2.81
N TYR A 214 8.13 -22.68 -3.23
CA TYR A 214 9.29 -22.77 -2.36
C TYR A 214 10.58 -22.44 -3.11
N VAL A 215 11.63 -22.13 -2.37
CA VAL A 215 12.98 -21.86 -2.90
C VAL A 215 13.94 -22.86 -2.29
N ASP A 216 14.48 -23.74 -3.12
CA ASP A 216 15.47 -24.76 -2.71
C ASP A 216 16.80 -24.14 -2.28
N SER A 217 17.32 -23.17 -3.07
CA SER A 217 18.56 -22.46 -2.76
C SER A 217 18.49 -21.01 -3.22
N TYR A 218 18.89 -20.10 -2.33
CA TYR A 218 18.99 -18.65 -2.64
C TYR A 218 20.29 -18.28 -3.34
N LEU A 219 21.38 -19.03 -3.11
CA LEU A 219 22.71 -18.73 -3.64
C LEU A 219 22.92 -19.23 -5.08
N SER A 220 22.10 -20.17 -5.52
CA SER A 220 22.17 -20.75 -6.86
C SER A 220 21.22 -20.09 -7.88
N ILE A 221 20.61 -18.96 -7.54
CA ILE A 221 19.68 -18.27 -8.44
C ILE A 221 20.48 -17.65 -9.60
N ARG A 222 20.26 -18.18 -10.80
CA ARG A 222 20.78 -17.58 -12.02
C ARG A 222 19.74 -16.63 -12.61
N PRO A 223 20.12 -15.40 -12.97
CA PRO A 223 19.18 -14.44 -13.56
C PRO A 223 18.65 -14.95 -14.90
N GLU A 224 17.33 -15.00 -15.03
CA GLU A 224 16.63 -15.36 -16.26
C GLU A 224 15.89 -14.11 -16.78
N ILE A 225 16.45 -13.50 -17.80
CA ILE A 225 15.99 -12.20 -18.33
C ILE A 225 14.54 -12.26 -18.78
N GLU A 226 14.11 -13.37 -19.36
CA GLU A 226 12.72 -13.53 -19.83
C GLU A 226 11.71 -13.41 -18.68
N THR A 227 11.91 -14.18 -17.61
CA THR A 227 11.02 -14.17 -16.43
C THR A 227 11.12 -12.85 -15.69
N ILE A 228 12.31 -12.28 -15.54
CA ILE A 228 12.51 -10.95 -14.92
C ILE A 228 11.75 -9.90 -15.73
N THR A 229 11.83 -9.92 -17.07
CA THR A 229 11.11 -8.99 -17.93
C THR A 229 9.59 -9.10 -17.77
N LYS A 230 9.05 -10.32 -17.63
CA LYS A 230 7.62 -10.53 -17.34
C LYS A 230 7.23 -9.89 -16.01
N ILE A 231 8.03 -10.08 -14.95
CA ILE A 231 7.80 -9.48 -13.63
C ILE A 231 7.84 -7.94 -13.72
N LEU A 232 8.84 -7.38 -14.40
CA LEU A 232 9.00 -5.94 -14.58
C LEU A 232 7.88 -5.31 -15.40
N LYS A 233 7.37 -6.00 -16.43
CA LYS A 233 6.22 -5.54 -17.24
C LYS A 233 4.94 -5.32 -16.41
N ILE A 234 4.81 -5.99 -15.27
CA ILE A 234 3.69 -5.79 -14.34
C ILE A 234 4.12 -4.85 -13.20
N GLY A 235 5.30 -5.07 -12.64
CA GLY A 235 5.79 -4.31 -11.48
C GLY A 235 6.04 -2.84 -11.76
N ILE A 236 6.68 -2.50 -12.90
CA ILE A 236 6.99 -1.10 -13.23
C ILE A 236 5.73 -0.24 -13.42
N PRO A 237 4.73 -0.63 -14.24
CA PRO A 237 3.50 0.16 -14.35
C PRO A 237 2.77 0.31 -13.00
N THR A 238 2.71 -0.75 -12.20
CA THR A 238 2.11 -0.70 -10.85
C THR A 238 2.89 0.25 -9.93
N GLY A 239 4.22 0.25 -10.02
CA GLY A 239 5.08 1.17 -9.27
C GLY A 239 4.88 2.62 -9.68
N ILE A 240 4.78 2.89 -10.98
CA ILE A 240 4.48 4.23 -11.52
C ILE A 240 3.11 4.70 -11.04
N GLU A 241 2.08 3.84 -11.13
CA GLU A 241 0.73 4.15 -10.63
C GLU A 241 0.76 4.57 -9.16
N ASN A 242 1.41 3.76 -8.30
CA ASN A 242 1.54 4.05 -6.88
C ASN A 242 2.34 5.33 -6.61
N GLY A 243 3.44 5.55 -7.34
CA GLY A 243 4.26 6.75 -7.23
C GLY A 243 3.49 8.00 -7.60
N MET A 244 2.84 8.02 -8.75
CA MET A 244 2.02 9.14 -9.22
C MET A 244 0.86 9.45 -8.27
N PHE A 245 0.30 8.41 -7.63
CA PHE A 245 -0.72 8.57 -6.61
C PHE A 245 -0.18 9.27 -5.35
N GLN A 246 1.01 8.93 -4.90
CA GLN A 246 1.65 9.58 -3.75
C GLN A 246 2.04 11.03 -4.06
N PHE A 247 2.58 11.30 -5.26
CA PHE A 247 2.85 12.67 -5.70
C PHE A 247 1.58 13.53 -5.73
N GLY A 248 0.47 13.00 -6.26
CA GLY A 248 -0.79 13.72 -6.26
C GLY A 248 -1.30 14.02 -4.85
N LYS A 249 -1.14 13.10 -3.89
CA LYS A 249 -1.46 13.36 -2.48
C LYS A 249 -0.62 14.51 -1.89
N LEU A 250 0.68 14.56 -2.20
CA LEU A 250 1.56 15.64 -1.73
C LEU A 250 1.14 17.01 -2.28
N VAL A 251 0.79 17.10 -3.57
CA VAL A 251 0.28 18.33 -4.18
C VAL A 251 -1.02 18.79 -3.51
N ILE A 252 -1.94 17.87 -3.25
CA ILE A 252 -3.18 18.18 -2.53
C ILE A 252 -2.88 18.65 -1.11
N GLN A 253 -1.97 17.98 -0.39
CA GLN A 253 -1.59 18.38 0.96
C GLN A 253 -0.98 19.78 0.99
N SER A 254 -0.15 20.13 -0.01
CA SER A 254 0.37 21.47 -0.17
C SER A 254 -0.74 22.51 -0.38
N THR A 255 -1.77 22.16 -1.17
CA THR A 255 -2.95 23.05 -1.36
C THR A 255 -3.75 23.19 -0.06
N VAL A 256 -3.93 22.11 0.70
CA VAL A 256 -4.65 22.15 2.00
C VAL A 256 -3.92 23.01 3.03
N SER A 257 -2.58 23.02 3.01
CA SER A 257 -1.79 23.81 3.96
C SER A 257 -2.03 25.33 3.87
N THR A 258 -2.59 25.80 2.77
CA THR A 258 -2.97 27.24 2.59
C THR A 258 -4.36 27.59 3.15
N MET A 259 -5.15 26.62 3.62
CA MET A 259 -6.55 26.81 4.02
C MET A 259 -6.76 27.17 5.51
N GLY A 260 -5.68 27.30 6.28
CA GLY A 260 -5.72 27.58 7.71
C GLY A 260 -5.79 26.34 8.60
N THR A 261 -5.50 26.53 9.89
CA THR A 261 -5.30 25.44 10.88
C THR A 261 -6.55 24.57 11.10
N THR A 262 -7.72 25.17 11.16
CA THR A 262 -9.01 24.48 11.31
C THR A 262 -9.26 23.52 10.14
N ALA A 263 -9.01 23.96 8.91
CA ALA A 263 -9.18 23.18 7.71
C ALA A 263 -8.16 22.03 7.64
N ILE A 264 -6.90 22.29 8.00
CA ILE A 264 -5.83 21.28 8.03
C ILE A 264 -6.17 20.18 9.03
N ALA A 265 -6.59 20.54 10.25
CA ALA A 265 -6.94 19.57 11.28
C ALA A 265 -8.15 18.71 10.89
N ALA A 266 -9.20 19.33 10.36
CA ALA A 266 -10.37 18.61 9.87
C ALA A 266 -10.03 17.67 8.71
N GLN A 267 -9.25 18.15 7.73
CA GLN A 267 -8.80 17.35 6.58
C GLN A 267 -7.95 16.15 7.00
N ALA A 268 -7.02 16.33 7.93
CA ALA A 268 -6.17 15.27 8.45
C ALA A 268 -7.00 14.16 9.12
N MET A 269 -7.99 14.55 9.94
CA MET A 269 -8.91 13.60 10.59
C MET A 269 -9.71 12.81 9.55
N VAL A 270 -10.32 13.48 8.57
CA VAL A 270 -11.13 12.81 7.55
C VAL A 270 -10.26 11.88 6.69
N ALA A 271 -9.05 12.31 6.31
CA ALA A 271 -8.11 11.50 5.53
C ALA A 271 -7.65 10.24 6.29
N MET A 272 -7.40 10.37 7.60
CA MET A 272 -7.08 9.23 8.45
C MET A 272 -8.23 8.22 8.48
N LEU A 273 -9.44 8.68 8.76
CA LEU A 273 -10.63 7.82 8.82
C LEU A 273 -10.94 7.20 7.45
N GLU A 274 -10.74 7.95 6.37
CA GLU A 274 -10.90 7.48 5.00
C GLU A 274 -9.93 6.34 4.70
N SER A 275 -8.68 6.47 5.09
CA SER A 275 -7.66 5.43 4.95
C SER A 275 -8.04 4.17 5.72
N PHE A 276 -8.49 4.27 6.96
CA PHE A 276 -8.94 3.13 7.74
C PHE A 276 -10.13 2.40 7.12
N ALA A 277 -11.11 3.12 6.61
CA ALA A 277 -12.33 2.55 6.05
C ALA A 277 -12.09 1.63 4.83
N CYS A 278 -10.97 1.80 4.12
CA CYS A 278 -10.67 1.00 2.93
C CYS A 278 -9.71 -0.17 3.16
N GLN A 279 -9.02 -0.24 4.30
CA GLN A 279 -7.96 -1.25 4.51
C GLN A 279 -8.45 -2.69 4.35
N ALA A 280 -9.57 -3.04 4.96
CA ALA A 280 -10.15 -4.37 4.82
C ALA A 280 -10.50 -4.70 3.37
N SER A 281 -11.06 -3.74 2.62
CA SER A 281 -11.37 -3.90 1.20
C SER A 281 -10.12 -4.04 0.33
N ILE A 282 -9.03 -3.35 0.66
CA ILE A 282 -7.72 -3.53 0.01
C ILE A 282 -7.21 -4.95 0.24
N GLY A 283 -7.37 -5.51 1.45
CA GLY A 283 -7.04 -6.91 1.74
C GLY A 283 -7.78 -7.88 0.82
N ILE A 284 -9.08 -7.64 0.57
CA ILE A 284 -9.85 -8.44 -0.40
C ILE A 284 -9.29 -8.28 -1.82
N GLY A 285 -8.89 -7.07 -2.22
CA GLY A 285 -8.24 -6.80 -3.51
C GLY A 285 -6.95 -7.59 -3.70
N LEU A 286 -6.09 -7.67 -2.68
CA LEU A 286 -4.87 -8.49 -2.71
C LEU A 286 -5.19 -9.98 -2.89
N GLY A 287 -6.21 -10.49 -2.18
CA GLY A 287 -6.68 -11.86 -2.36
C GLY A 287 -7.28 -12.10 -3.75
N MET A 288 -7.97 -11.10 -4.31
CA MET A 288 -8.51 -11.14 -5.67
C MET A 288 -7.42 -11.34 -6.71
N MET A 289 -6.25 -10.68 -6.57
CA MET A 289 -5.15 -10.88 -7.51
C MET A 289 -4.66 -12.33 -7.55
N THR A 290 -4.59 -13.00 -6.40
CA THR A 290 -4.23 -14.41 -6.31
C THR A 290 -5.27 -15.30 -7.00
N VAL A 291 -6.56 -15.10 -6.67
CA VAL A 291 -7.66 -15.93 -7.17
C VAL A 291 -7.82 -15.76 -8.68
N VAL A 292 -7.92 -14.53 -9.14
CA VAL A 292 -8.10 -14.21 -10.57
C VAL A 292 -6.86 -14.59 -11.38
N GLY A 293 -5.65 -14.35 -10.86
CA GLY A 293 -4.41 -14.76 -11.51
C GLY A 293 -4.34 -16.26 -11.77
N LYS A 294 -4.73 -17.10 -10.78
CA LYS A 294 -4.80 -18.55 -10.98
C LYS A 294 -5.88 -18.95 -12.00
N CYS A 295 -7.05 -18.30 -11.98
CA CYS A 295 -8.11 -18.59 -12.97
C CYS A 295 -7.66 -18.24 -14.39
N VAL A 296 -7.00 -17.10 -14.58
CA VAL A 296 -6.45 -16.68 -15.88
C VAL A 296 -5.37 -17.65 -16.36
N GLY A 297 -4.45 -18.06 -15.47
CA GLY A 297 -3.43 -19.06 -15.77
C GLY A 297 -4.00 -20.42 -16.19
N ALA A 298 -5.12 -20.83 -15.57
CA ALA A 298 -5.86 -22.03 -15.93
C ALA A 298 -6.74 -21.87 -17.19
N LYS A 299 -6.78 -20.67 -17.81
CA LYS A 299 -7.68 -20.30 -18.91
C LYS A 299 -9.18 -20.39 -18.57
N GLU A 300 -9.51 -20.36 -17.28
CA GLU A 300 -10.87 -20.37 -16.76
C GLU A 300 -11.43 -18.93 -16.66
N TYR A 301 -11.61 -18.29 -17.81
CA TYR A 301 -11.93 -16.87 -17.92
C TYR A 301 -13.30 -16.51 -17.31
N GLU A 302 -14.29 -17.38 -17.44
CA GLU A 302 -15.61 -17.19 -16.81
C GLU A 302 -15.50 -17.19 -15.27
N GLN A 303 -14.67 -18.06 -14.71
CA GLN A 303 -14.41 -18.06 -13.27
C GLN A 303 -13.64 -16.82 -12.83
N ALA A 304 -12.64 -16.37 -13.61
CA ALA A 304 -11.92 -15.13 -13.37
C ALA A 304 -12.88 -13.94 -13.28
N ARG A 305 -13.83 -13.86 -14.22
CA ARG A 305 -14.89 -12.85 -14.24
C ARG A 305 -15.82 -12.96 -13.03
N HIS A 306 -16.28 -14.16 -12.72
CA HIS A 306 -17.15 -14.42 -11.58
C HIS A 306 -16.51 -14.00 -10.26
N TYR A 307 -15.25 -14.38 -10.02
CA TYR A 307 -14.53 -14.01 -8.79
C TYR A 307 -14.24 -12.52 -8.72
N THR A 308 -13.92 -11.85 -9.82
CA THR A 308 -13.74 -10.39 -9.83
C THR A 308 -15.02 -9.69 -9.38
N ILE A 309 -16.19 -10.08 -9.90
CA ILE A 309 -17.48 -9.50 -9.50
C ILE A 309 -17.80 -9.84 -8.04
N SER A 310 -17.69 -11.11 -7.68
CA SER A 310 -18.08 -11.59 -6.34
C SER A 310 -17.22 -10.96 -5.24
N LEU A 311 -15.90 -10.88 -5.44
CA LEU A 311 -14.98 -10.28 -4.49
C LEU A 311 -15.10 -8.74 -4.45
N THR A 312 -15.43 -8.10 -5.57
CA THR A 312 -15.76 -6.66 -5.59
C THR A 312 -17.01 -6.38 -4.78
N ARG A 313 -18.06 -7.21 -4.93
CA ARG A 313 -19.29 -7.08 -4.11
C ARG A 313 -19.01 -7.28 -2.62
N LEU A 314 -18.22 -8.30 -2.27
CA LEU A 314 -17.83 -8.54 -0.89
C LEU A 314 -17.06 -7.34 -0.31
N ALA A 315 -16.07 -6.83 -1.03
CA ALA A 315 -15.32 -5.65 -0.63
C ALA A 315 -16.19 -4.40 -0.51
N TRP A 316 -17.22 -4.30 -1.35
CA TRP A 316 -18.19 -3.21 -1.30
C TRP A 316 -19.02 -3.25 -0.01
N ILE A 317 -19.55 -4.43 0.34
CA ILE A 317 -20.28 -4.62 1.60
C ILE A 317 -19.39 -4.29 2.79
N VAL A 318 -18.15 -4.79 2.80
CA VAL A 318 -17.18 -4.51 3.87
C VAL A 318 -16.90 -3.00 3.97
N CYS A 319 -16.68 -2.32 2.86
CA CYS A 319 -16.46 -0.87 2.83
C CYS A 319 -17.67 -0.12 3.40
N ILE A 320 -18.89 -0.49 3.01
CA ILE A 320 -20.12 0.11 3.53
C ILE A 320 -20.23 -0.06 5.05
N VAL A 321 -19.96 -1.26 5.57
CA VAL A 321 -20.00 -1.54 7.01
C VAL A 321 -18.99 -0.67 7.77
N PHE A 322 -17.73 -0.60 7.32
CA PHE A 322 -16.73 0.26 7.94
C PHE A 322 -17.10 1.75 7.86
N CYS A 323 -17.55 2.22 6.70
CA CYS A 323 -17.99 3.59 6.53
C CYS A 323 -19.19 3.94 7.45
N ALA A 324 -20.20 3.08 7.51
CA ALA A 324 -21.35 3.26 8.37
C ALA A 324 -20.96 3.28 9.86
N THR A 325 -20.07 2.39 10.28
CA THR A 325 -19.57 2.36 11.66
C THR A 325 -18.83 3.66 12.00
N ILE A 326 -17.93 4.13 11.13
CA ILE A 326 -17.23 5.39 11.38
C ILE A 326 -18.20 6.58 11.41
N MET A 327 -19.17 6.63 10.51
CA MET A 327 -20.18 7.69 10.50
C MET A 327 -21.04 7.72 11.77
N LEU A 328 -21.34 6.55 12.34
CA LEU A 328 -22.09 6.41 13.58
C LEU A 328 -21.32 6.97 14.78
N PHE A 329 -20.01 6.68 14.83
CA PHE A 329 -19.14 7.03 15.97
C PHE A 329 -18.30 8.29 15.72
N ILE A 330 -18.50 9.04 14.64
CA ILE A 330 -17.64 10.18 14.28
C ILE A 330 -17.57 11.26 15.37
N LYS A 331 -18.69 11.53 16.08
CA LYS A 331 -18.71 12.49 17.19
C LYS A 331 -17.82 12.04 18.35
N GLN A 332 -17.90 10.76 18.71
CA GLN A 332 -17.07 10.17 19.77
C GLN A 332 -15.59 10.15 19.36
N ILE A 333 -15.31 9.81 18.11
CA ILE A 333 -13.93 9.79 17.59
C ILE A 333 -13.30 11.19 17.64
N THR A 334 -14.00 12.23 17.17
CA THR A 334 -13.48 13.60 17.19
C THR A 334 -13.34 14.15 18.62
N SER A 335 -14.22 13.76 19.55
CA SER A 335 -14.11 14.11 20.97
C SER A 335 -12.92 13.42 21.64
N LEU A 336 -12.71 12.12 21.40
CA LEU A 336 -11.57 11.36 21.92
C LEU A 336 -10.24 11.87 21.38
N ALA A 337 -10.24 12.37 20.13
CA ALA A 337 -9.06 12.98 19.52
C ALA A 337 -8.74 14.38 20.07
N GLY A 338 -9.54 14.92 20.97
CA GLY A 338 -9.32 16.24 21.57
C GLY A 338 -9.37 17.38 20.55
N MET A 339 -10.15 17.25 19.47
CA MET A 339 -10.24 18.26 18.44
C MET A 339 -10.93 19.52 18.93
N GLU A 340 -10.41 20.67 18.52
CA GLU A 340 -11.05 21.97 18.73
C GLU A 340 -12.46 21.98 18.12
N ALA A 341 -13.42 22.65 18.75
CA ALA A 341 -14.85 22.59 18.41
C ALA A 341 -15.15 22.90 16.93
N GLU A 342 -14.49 23.91 16.37
CA GLU A 342 -14.67 24.31 14.97
C GLU A 342 -14.13 23.25 14.01
N SER A 343 -12.92 22.74 14.28
CA SER A 343 -12.28 21.65 13.48
C SER A 343 -13.11 20.37 13.58
N ALA A 344 -13.66 20.04 14.76
CA ALA A 344 -14.49 18.86 14.95
C ALA A 344 -15.82 18.96 14.18
N LYS A 345 -16.49 20.09 14.21
CA LYS A 345 -17.72 20.33 13.43
C LYS A 345 -17.46 20.14 11.93
N LEU A 346 -16.37 20.73 11.41
CA LEU A 346 -15.99 20.62 10.02
C LEU A 346 -15.63 19.17 9.65
N ALA A 347 -14.87 18.46 10.49
CA ALA A 347 -14.51 17.07 10.27
C ALA A 347 -15.75 16.15 10.25
N ILE A 348 -16.70 16.33 11.18
CA ILE A 348 -17.95 15.56 11.22
C ILE A 348 -18.78 15.78 9.94
N TRP A 349 -18.91 17.03 9.52
CA TRP A 349 -19.66 17.40 8.31
C TRP A 349 -19.01 16.79 7.05
N LEU A 350 -17.69 16.98 6.89
CA LEU A 350 -16.95 16.43 5.76
C LEU A 350 -17.01 14.89 5.75
N THR A 351 -16.81 14.22 6.89
CA THR A 351 -16.87 12.76 6.99
C THR A 351 -18.21 12.24 6.50
N ARG A 352 -19.31 12.84 6.89
CA ARG A 352 -20.66 12.40 6.47
C ARG A 352 -20.84 12.46 4.96
N ILE A 353 -20.42 13.55 4.32
CA ILE A 353 -20.54 13.73 2.87
C ILE A 353 -19.61 12.74 2.15
N VAL A 354 -18.35 12.73 2.55
CA VAL A 354 -17.31 11.91 1.91
C VAL A 354 -17.64 10.43 2.00
N PHE A 355 -18.06 9.96 3.18
CA PHE A 355 -18.32 8.54 3.40
C PHE A 355 -19.61 8.08 2.73
N ALA A 356 -20.64 8.92 2.68
CA ALA A 356 -21.85 8.63 1.89
C ALA A 356 -21.49 8.43 0.41
N TYR A 357 -20.64 9.29 -0.14
CA TYR A 357 -20.18 9.19 -1.51
C TYR A 357 -19.23 7.99 -1.73
N LYS A 358 -18.33 7.73 -0.78
CA LYS A 358 -17.39 6.61 -0.78
C LYS A 358 -18.10 5.25 -0.81
N MET A 359 -19.18 5.09 -0.07
CA MET A 359 -19.99 3.87 -0.06
C MET A 359 -20.49 3.48 -1.47
N ILE A 360 -20.66 4.45 -2.37
CA ILE A 360 -21.16 4.21 -3.72
C ILE A 360 -20.02 3.98 -4.70
N PHE A 361 -19.04 4.87 -4.76
CA PHE A 361 -18.11 4.96 -5.88
C PHE A 361 -16.70 4.41 -5.59
N TRP A 362 -16.25 4.36 -4.32
CA TRP A 362 -14.87 3.99 -4.04
C TRP A 362 -14.55 2.54 -4.45
N THR A 363 -15.37 1.59 -4.05
CA THR A 363 -15.14 0.18 -4.35
C THR A 363 -15.15 -0.12 -5.85
N PRO A 364 -16.15 0.34 -6.65
CA PRO A 364 -16.11 0.16 -8.10
C PRO A 364 -14.94 0.87 -8.79
N SER A 365 -14.36 1.90 -8.19
CA SER A 365 -13.22 2.63 -8.76
C SER A 365 -11.87 1.95 -8.53
N PHE A 366 -11.73 1.14 -7.48
CA PHE A 366 -10.44 0.53 -7.11
C PHE A 366 -10.39 -0.98 -7.29
N LEU A 367 -11.42 -1.69 -6.84
CA LEU A 367 -11.38 -3.16 -6.76
C LEU A 367 -11.29 -3.87 -8.12
N PRO A 368 -12.02 -3.48 -9.18
CA PRO A 368 -11.87 -4.11 -10.48
C PRO A 368 -10.44 -4.02 -11.04
N GLY A 369 -9.72 -2.94 -10.71
CA GLY A 369 -8.31 -2.78 -11.08
C GLY A 369 -7.39 -3.90 -10.58
N TYR A 370 -7.68 -4.53 -9.44
CA TYR A 370 -6.93 -5.70 -8.96
C TYR A 370 -7.15 -6.91 -9.87
N GLY A 371 -8.38 -7.13 -10.34
CA GLY A 371 -8.70 -8.18 -11.30
C GLY A 371 -8.04 -7.95 -12.66
N LEU A 372 -8.09 -6.72 -13.19
CA LEU A 372 -7.44 -6.35 -14.45
C LEU A 372 -5.93 -6.60 -14.37
N ARG A 373 -5.27 -6.16 -13.29
CA ARG A 373 -3.83 -6.40 -13.07
C ARG A 373 -3.50 -7.88 -12.99
N ALA A 374 -4.31 -8.68 -12.31
CA ALA A 374 -4.13 -10.13 -12.22
C ALA A 374 -4.20 -10.83 -13.57
N ALA A 375 -4.96 -10.29 -14.53
CA ALA A 375 -5.03 -10.76 -15.89
C ALA A 375 -3.94 -10.20 -16.82
N GLY A 376 -3.12 -9.25 -16.34
CA GLY A 376 -2.03 -8.64 -17.11
C GLY A 376 -2.37 -7.29 -17.77
N ASP A 377 -3.60 -6.78 -17.62
CA ASP A 377 -4.02 -5.48 -18.17
C ASP A 377 -3.56 -4.30 -17.27
N VAL A 378 -2.25 -4.27 -17.01
CA VAL A 378 -1.63 -3.37 -16.02
C VAL A 378 -1.46 -1.96 -16.60
N LYS A 379 -1.13 -1.86 -17.89
CA LYS A 379 -0.92 -0.56 -18.55
C LYS A 379 -2.21 0.27 -18.57
N PHE A 380 -3.34 -0.37 -18.88
CA PHE A 380 -4.64 0.29 -18.83
C PHE A 380 -4.98 0.78 -17.43
N SER A 381 -4.77 -0.07 -16.42
CA SER A 381 -4.98 0.30 -15.00
C SER A 381 -4.10 1.51 -14.61
N MET A 382 -2.81 1.46 -14.94
CA MET A 382 -1.86 2.55 -14.65
C MET A 382 -2.29 3.87 -15.31
N ILE A 383 -2.57 3.85 -16.63
CA ILE A 383 -2.92 5.06 -17.38
C ILE A 383 -4.22 5.66 -16.83
N THR A 384 -5.26 4.83 -16.67
CA THR A 384 -6.57 5.28 -16.16
C THR A 384 -6.43 5.86 -14.76
N SER A 385 -5.75 5.16 -13.84
CA SER A 385 -5.60 5.63 -12.46
C SER A 385 -4.76 6.91 -12.37
N THR A 386 -3.69 7.01 -13.16
CA THR A 386 -2.83 8.19 -13.18
C THR A 386 -3.55 9.40 -13.76
N LEU A 387 -4.16 9.27 -14.94
CA LEU A 387 -4.88 10.38 -15.56
C LEU A 387 -6.07 10.83 -14.72
N SER A 388 -6.86 9.90 -14.19
CA SER A 388 -7.98 10.22 -13.30
C SER A 388 -7.51 10.94 -12.03
N MET A 389 -6.45 10.47 -11.39
CA MET A 389 -5.86 11.12 -10.23
C MET A 389 -5.41 12.55 -10.53
N TRP A 390 -4.68 12.76 -11.61
CA TRP A 390 -4.13 14.09 -11.91
C TRP A 390 -5.18 15.05 -12.44
N ILE A 391 -6.01 14.63 -13.38
CA ILE A 391 -7.02 15.51 -13.99
C ILE A 391 -8.19 15.75 -13.01
N CYS A 392 -8.81 14.66 -12.50
CA CYS A 392 -10.03 14.80 -11.73
C CYS A 392 -9.76 15.15 -10.26
N ARG A 393 -8.69 14.66 -9.65
CA ARG A 393 -8.43 14.94 -8.24
C ARG A 393 -7.54 16.16 -8.05
N VAL A 394 -6.37 16.24 -8.71
CA VAL A 394 -5.42 17.35 -8.48
C VAL A 394 -5.88 18.63 -9.16
N VAL A 395 -6.12 18.61 -10.48
CA VAL A 395 -6.47 19.82 -11.23
C VAL A 395 -7.83 20.37 -10.78
N VAL A 396 -8.85 19.52 -10.61
CA VAL A 396 -10.17 19.98 -10.13
C VAL A 396 -10.07 20.56 -8.72
N THR A 397 -9.32 19.94 -7.81
CA THR A 397 -9.11 20.49 -6.45
C THR A 397 -8.48 21.87 -6.50
N ILE A 398 -7.37 22.03 -7.24
CA ILE A 398 -6.67 23.31 -7.38
C ILE A 398 -7.59 24.37 -7.99
N PHE A 399 -8.32 24.01 -9.04
CA PHE A 399 -9.28 24.90 -9.69
C PHE A 399 -10.38 25.38 -8.73
N LEU A 400 -11.01 24.47 -7.98
CA LEU A 400 -12.06 24.81 -7.03
C LEU A 400 -11.55 25.66 -5.87
N VAL A 401 -10.34 25.43 -5.39
CA VAL A 401 -9.74 26.21 -4.31
C VAL A 401 -9.38 27.62 -4.78
N HIS A 402 -8.76 27.76 -5.93
CA HIS A 402 -8.28 29.08 -6.40
C HIS A 402 -9.38 29.92 -7.06
N THR A 403 -10.32 29.31 -7.78
CA THR A 403 -11.35 30.05 -8.52
C THR A 403 -12.58 30.32 -7.65
N PHE A 404 -13.01 29.31 -6.87
CA PHE A 404 -14.24 29.43 -6.07
C PHE A 404 -13.95 29.63 -4.58
N HIS A 405 -12.68 29.73 -4.18
CA HIS A 405 -12.26 29.87 -2.78
C HIS A 405 -12.89 28.82 -1.85
N MET A 406 -13.11 27.62 -2.38
CA MET A 406 -13.69 26.52 -1.61
C MET A 406 -12.67 26.01 -0.61
N GLY A 407 -13.11 25.75 0.61
CA GLY A 407 -12.29 25.14 1.66
C GLY A 407 -12.02 23.65 1.41
N PRO A 408 -11.78 22.86 2.48
CA PRO A 408 -11.40 21.46 2.39
C PRO A 408 -12.36 20.57 1.58
N LEU A 409 -13.63 21.00 1.41
CA LEU A 409 -14.60 20.29 0.58
C LEU A 409 -14.14 20.16 -0.87
N ALA A 410 -13.38 21.14 -1.41
CA ALA A 410 -12.82 21.08 -2.77
C ALA A 410 -11.99 19.82 -3.01
N VAL A 411 -11.18 19.40 -2.03
CA VAL A 411 -10.36 18.18 -2.09
C VAL A 411 -11.26 16.95 -2.26
N TRP A 412 -12.35 16.89 -1.52
CA TRP A 412 -13.25 15.74 -1.54
C TRP A 412 -14.14 15.71 -2.78
N ILE A 413 -14.47 16.86 -3.36
CA ILE A 413 -15.14 16.95 -4.67
C ILE A 413 -14.19 16.40 -5.75
N GLY A 414 -12.92 16.82 -5.75
CA GLY A 414 -11.92 16.28 -6.68
C GLY A 414 -11.73 14.77 -6.52
N MET A 415 -11.68 14.27 -5.28
CA MET A 415 -11.63 12.83 -5.00
C MET A 415 -12.87 12.09 -5.49
N GLY A 416 -14.06 12.68 -5.28
CA GLY A 416 -15.33 12.13 -5.75
C GLY A 416 -15.39 12.05 -7.28
N ALA A 417 -14.95 13.08 -7.97
CA ALA A 417 -14.84 13.08 -9.43
C ALA A 417 -13.91 11.98 -9.94
N ASP A 418 -12.73 11.82 -9.31
CA ASP A 418 -11.80 10.72 -9.60
C ASP A 418 -12.48 9.35 -9.43
N TRP A 419 -13.12 9.10 -8.29
CA TRP A 419 -13.79 7.81 -8.04
C TRP A 419 -14.91 7.52 -9.04
N THR A 420 -15.71 8.53 -9.38
CA THR A 420 -16.81 8.38 -10.34
C THR A 420 -16.30 8.02 -11.72
N ILE A 421 -15.41 8.83 -12.28
CA ILE A 421 -14.89 8.65 -13.62
C ILE A 421 -14.14 7.31 -13.74
N ARG A 422 -13.31 7.01 -12.76
CA ARG A 422 -12.58 5.75 -12.70
C ARG A 422 -13.51 4.53 -12.62
N SER A 423 -14.59 4.62 -11.83
CA SER A 423 -15.61 3.57 -11.75
C SER A 423 -16.20 3.24 -13.11
N PHE A 424 -16.62 4.25 -13.85
CA PHE A 424 -17.20 4.04 -15.18
C PHE A 424 -16.19 3.47 -16.17
N ILE A 425 -14.95 3.97 -16.18
CA ILE A 425 -13.91 3.50 -17.09
C ILE A 425 -13.56 2.03 -16.79
N PHE A 426 -13.36 1.67 -15.50
CA PHE A 426 -13.06 0.29 -15.12
C PHE A 426 -14.22 -0.67 -15.38
N LEU A 427 -15.46 -0.25 -15.13
CA LEU A 427 -16.63 -1.06 -15.44
C LEU A 427 -16.80 -1.27 -16.95
N ALA A 428 -16.58 -0.23 -17.77
CA ALA A 428 -16.59 -0.34 -19.22
C ALA A 428 -15.50 -1.31 -19.72
N ARG A 429 -14.26 -1.19 -19.21
CA ARG A 429 -13.16 -2.09 -19.54
C ARG A 429 -13.48 -3.53 -19.15
N PHE A 430 -14.03 -3.73 -17.97
CA PHE A 430 -14.43 -5.04 -17.47
C PHE A 430 -15.54 -5.68 -18.35
N LYS A 431 -16.55 -4.91 -18.74
CA LYS A 431 -17.63 -5.37 -19.63
C LYS A 431 -17.15 -5.74 -21.04
N SER A 432 -16.12 -5.06 -21.55
CA SER A 432 -15.58 -5.32 -22.89
C SER A 432 -14.81 -6.64 -23.03
N ASN A 433 -14.51 -7.34 -21.93
CA ASN A 433 -13.70 -8.55 -21.85
C ASN A 433 -12.25 -8.42 -22.40
N LYS A 434 -11.85 -7.26 -22.92
CA LYS A 434 -10.50 -7.01 -23.47
C LYS A 434 -9.38 -7.21 -22.46
N TRP A 435 -9.69 -7.13 -21.15
CA TRP A 435 -8.72 -7.36 -20.06
C TRP A 435 -8.26 -8.82 -19.95
N LEU A 436 -9.00 -9.78 -20.54
CA LEU A 436 -8.66 -11.21 -20.58
C LEU A 436 -7.80 -11.61 -21.78
N GLU A 437 -7.60 -10.72 -22.75
CA GLU A 437 -6.84 -10.98 -23.98
C GLU A 437 -5.30 -10.87 -23.78
N HIS A 438 -4.87 -10.39 -22.61
CA HIS A 438 -3.45 -10.16 -22.31
C HIS A 438 -2.75 -11.48 -21.97
N LYS A 439 -1.71 -11.83 -22.77
CA LYS A 439 -0.82 -12.96 -22.49
C LYS A 439 0.32 -12.48 -21.60
N VAL A 440 0.44 -13.07 -20.41
CA VAL A 440 1.50 -12.76 -19.45
C VAL A 440 2.52 -13.90 -19.38
N ILE A 441 2.05 -15.16 -19.42
CA ILE A 441 2.83 -16.40 -19.42
C ILE A 441 2.71 -17.14 -20.73
#